data_5011feaf9f61efb8c909f894481a8779
#
_entry.id   5011feaf9f61efb8c909f894481a8779
#
_cell.length_a   1.000
_cell.length_b   1.000
_cell.length_c   1.000
_cell.angle_alpha   90.00
_cell.angle_beta   90.00
_cell.angle_gamma   90.00
#
_symmetry.space_group_name_H-M   'P 1'
#
loop_
_entity.id
_entity.type
_entity.pdbx_description
1 polymer ?
#
loop_
_entity_poly.entity_id
_entity_poly.type
_entity_poly.pdbx_seq_one_letter_code
_entity_poly.pdbx_strand_id
1 'polypeptide(L)'
;FKIKTFPVEVRQNPPYEGWWGTEYMPKVDMNNPEVRKYMLESVRFWMGKAQLSGWRLDVANEVPMEFWRVFRQEVKKLDPQAWIVGEVWYNGAPWLGGDQWDASMNYPFRDQAVRFIAEDRITATQFLNGLMQVYRFTAPQVSRNQLNLLSSHDTERFLHLAKGDTKLQALAATLQMTWVGAPSI
;
A
#
# COMPACT_ATOMS: atom_id res chain seq x y z
N PHE A 1 3.65 -16.01 -16.67
CA PHE A 1 2.19 -15.82 -16.83
C PHE A 1 1.46 -17.15 -16.66
N LYS A 2 0.26 -17.11 -16.07
CA LYS A 2 -0.64 -18.28 -16.03
C LYS A 2 -1.45 -18.33 -17.34
N ILE A 3 -0.85 -18.84 -18.40
CA ILE A 3 -1.50 -18.95 -19.71
C ILE A 3 -2.38 -20.19 -19.72
N LYS A 4 -3.65 -20.02 -20.07
CA LYS A 4 -4.65 -21.11 -20.14
C LYS A 4 -4.72 -21.78 -21.50
N THR A 5 -4.51 -21.02 -22.58
CA THR A 5 -4.56 -21.50 -23.97
C THR A 5 -3.64 -20.71 -24.89
N PHE A 6 -3.25 -21.33 -26.03
CA PHE A 6 -2.51 -20.70 -27.14
C PHE A 6 -3.26 -20.94 -28.46
N PRO A 7 -3.24 -19.98 -29.42
CA PRO A 7 -2.66 -18.63 -29.33
C PRO A 7 -3.40 -17.75 -28.34
N VAL A 8 -2.69 -16.75 -27.80
CA VAL A 8 -3.28 -15.79 -26.87
C VAL A 8 -4.09 -14.77 -27.67
N GLU A 9 -5.40 -14.87 -27.60
CA GLU A 9 -6.31 -13.82 -28.08
C GLU A 9 -6.68 -12.90 -26.92
N VAL A 10 -6.24 -11.64 -27.00
CA VAL A 10 -6.56 -10.62 -26.00
C VAL A 10 -7.97 -10.10 -26.27
N ARG A 11 -8.97 -10.69 -25.65
CA ARG A 11 -10.40 -10.30 -25.72
C ARG A 11 -11.07 -10.56 -24.36
N GLN A 12 -12.39 -10.36 -24.27
CA GLN A 12 -13.21 -10.37 -23.04
C GLN A 12 -13.01 -11.55 -22.05
N ASN A 13 -12.28 -12.59 -22.39
CA ASN A 13 -11.85 -13.66 -21.48
C ASN A 13 -10.42 -14.07 -21.87
N PRO A 14 -9.39 -13.36 -21.41
CA PRO A 14 -8.03 -13.70 -21.73
C PRO A 14 -7.67 -15.12 -21.20
N PRO A 15 -6.84 -15.89 -21.91
CA PRO A 15 -6.41 -17.22 -21.48
C PRO A 15 -5.40 -17.20 -20.32
N TYR A 16 -5.27 -16.08 -19.64
CA TYR A 16 -4.39 -15.86 -18.49
C TYR A 16 -5.16 -15.15 -17.35
N GLU A 17 -4.61 -15.19 -16.15
CA GLU A 17 -5.11 -14.46 -15.00
C GLU A 17 -4.62 -13.00 -15.06
N GLY A 18 -5.53 -12.06 -14.97
CA GLY A 18 -5.22 -10.63 -14.88
C GLY A 18 -5.49 -10.08 -13.48
N TRP A 19 -4.85 -8.97 -13.11
CA TRP A 19 -5.16 -8.21 -11.91
C TRP A 19 -6.63 -7.76 -11.97
N TRP A 20 -7.43 -8.12 -10.96
CA TRP A 20 -8.90 -7.87 -10.91
C TRP A 20 -9.65 -8.30 -12.18
N GLY A 21 -9.17 -9.33 -12.88
CA GLY A 21 -9.76 -9.81 -14.13
C GLY A 21 -9.51 -8.89 -15.34
N THR A 22 -8.67 -7.88 -15.21
CA THR A 22 -8.35 -6.94 -16.30
C THR A 22 -7.44 -7.57 -17.32
N GLU A 23 -7.86 -7.58 -18.59
CA GLU A 23 -7.12 -8.19 -19.71
C GLU A 23 -5.76 -7.52 -20.02
N TYR A 24 -5.63 -6.22 -19.67
CA TYR A 24 -4.41 -5.44 -19.93
C TYR A 24 -3.35 -5.57 -18.84
N MET A 25 -3.65 -6.31 -17.77
CA MET A 25 -2.78 -6.43 -16.60
C MET A 25 -2.54 -7.89 -16.23
N PRO A 26 -1.79 -8.65 -17.04
CA PRO A 26 -1.56 -10.07 -16.80
C PRO A 26 -0.73 -10.30 -15.53
N LYS A 27 -1.19 -11.23 -14.68
CA LYS A 27 -0.47 -11.66 -13.48
C LYS A 27 0.66 -12.62 -13.86
N VAL A 28 1.79 -12.46 -13.21
CA VAL A 28 2.82 -13.53 -13.17
C VAL A 28 2.41 -14.60 -12.16
N ASP A 29 2.81 -15.84 -12.43
CA ASP A 29 2.53 -16.93 -11.49
C ASP A 29 3.55 -16.93 -10.33
N MET A 30 3.16 -16.36 -9.21
CA MET A 30 4.01 -16.31 -8.01
C MET A 30 4.22 -17.69 -7.34
N ASN A 31 3.58 -18.76 -7.82
CA ASN A 31 3.89 -20.12 -7.40
C ASN A 31 5.05 -20.73 -8.24
N ASN A 32 5.37 -20.13 -9.37
CA ASN A 32 6.49 -20.54 -10.18
C ASN A 32 7.83 -20.16 -9.49
N PRO A 33 8.73 -21.12 -9.22
CA PRO A 33 9.99 -20.84 -8.51
C PRO A 33 10.94 -19.92 -9.30
N GLU A 34 10.91 -19.97 -10.64
CA GLU A 34 11.72 -19.09 -11.48
C GLU A 34 11.25 -17.63 -11.37
N VAL A 35 9.94 -17.40 -11.32
CA VAL A 35 9.37 -16.06 -11.09
C VAL A 35 9.78 -15.54 -9.72
N ARG A 36 9.64 -16.33 -8.66
CA ARG A 36 10.08 -15.95 -7.32
C ARG A 36 11.58 -15.62 -7.28
N LYS A 37 12.40 -16.47 -7.90
CA LYS A 37 13.84 -16.24 -8.00
C LYS A 37 14.14 -14.91 -8.69
N TYR A 38 13.54 -14.65 -9.84
CA TYR A 38 13.72 -13.41 -10.60
C TYR A 38 13.33 -12.18 -9.78
N MET A 39 12.19 -12.21 -9.08
CA MET A 39 11.75 -11.10 -8.24
C MET A 39 12.72 -10.83 -7.09
N LEU A 40 13.22 -11.88 -6.41
CA LEU A 40 14.19 -11.72 -5.33
C LEU A 40 15.57 -11.29 -5.83
N GLU A 41 15.99 -11.71 -7.00
CA GLU A 41 17.22 -11.23 -7.64
C GLU A 41 17.11 -9.74 -7.99
N SER A 42 15.94 -9.28 -8.46
CA SER A 42 15.67 -7.86 -8.68
C SER A 42 15.76 -7.05 -7.39
N VAL A 43 15.26 -7.59 -6.27
CA VAL A 43 15.38 -6.96 -4.95
C VAL A 43 16.86 -6.80 -4.57
N ARG A 44 17.64 -7.87 -4.65
CA ARG A 44 19.08 -7.84 -4.33
C ARG A 44 19.84 -6.84 -5.20
N PHE A 45 19.54 -6.87 -6.50
CA PHE A 45 20.18 -5.96 -7.46
C PHE A 45 19.95 -4.49 -7.09
N TRP A 46 18.67 -4.09 -6.91
CA TRP A 46 18.35 -2.70 -6.66
C TRP A 46 18.77 -2.22 -5.27
N MET A 47 18.65 -3.03 -4.23
CA MET A 47 19.14 -2.67 -2.91
C MET A 47 20.66 -2.48 -2.90
N GLY A 48 21.39 -3.35 -3.60
CA GLY A 48 22.85 -3.21 -3.71
C GLY A 48 23.29 -2.06 -4.62
N LYS A 49 22.58 -1.86 -5.75
CA LYS A 49 22.98 -0.88 -6.77
C LYS A 49 22.58 0.56 -6.43
N ALA A 50 21.39 0.75 -5.86
CA ALA A 50 20.81 2.07 -5.59
C ALA A 50 20.79 2.44 -4.10
N GLN A 51 21.29 1.57 -3.21
CA GLN A 51 21.28 1.78 -1.75
C GLN A 51 19.89 2.13 -1.22
N LEU A 52 18.88 1.37 -1.65
CA LEU A 52 17.48 1.64 -1.29
C LEU A 52 17.27 1.44 0.21
N SER A 53 16.58 2.39 0.85
CA SER A 53 16.18 2.31 2.26
C SER A 53 14.85 1.57 2.48
N GLY A 54 14.24 1.02 1.43
CA GLY A 54 12.99 0.27 1.55
C GLY A 54 12.25 0.08 0.23
N TRP A 55 11.03 -0.42 0.34
CA TRP A 55 10.18 -0.79 -0.80
C TRP A 55 8.73 -0.36 -0.58
N ARG A 56 8.13 0.24 -1.59
CA ARG A 56 6.67 0.32 -1.73
C ARG A 56 6.23 -0.81 -2.66
N LEU A 57 5.34 -1.64 -2.18
CA LEU A 57 4.86 -2.84 -2.87
C LEU A 57 3.50 -2.55 -3.50
N ASP A 58 3.47 -2.53 -4.82
CA ASP A 58 2.28 -2.26 -5.62
C ASP A 58 1.27 -3.42 -5.53
N VAL A 59 -0.01 -3.10 -5.36
CA VAL A 59 -1.12 -4.08 -5.31
C VAL A 59 -0.79 -5.28 -4.39
N ALA A 60 -0.19 -5.01 -3.26
CA ALA A 60 0.48 -6.02 -2.45
C ALA A 60 -0.47 -7.08 -1.86
N ASN A 61 -1.76 -6.75 -1.70
CA ASN A 61 -2.80 -7.67 -1.23
C ASN A 61 -3.11 -8.81 -2.22
N GLU A 62 -2.74 -8.66 -3.50
CA GLU A 62 -2.98 -9.65 -4.55
C GLU A 62 -1.81 -10.64 -4.74
N VAL A 63 -0.70 -10.41 -4.03
CA VAL A 63 0.47 -11.31 -4.03
C VAL A 63 0.38 -12.26 -2.83
N PRO A 64 0.69 -13.56 -2.99
CA PRO A 64 0.61 -14.54 -1.90
C PRO A 64 1.44 -14.13 -0.67
N MET A 65 0.86 -14.29 0.52
CA MET A 65 1.51 -13.94 1.80
C MET A 65 2.84 -14.67 2.00
N GLU A 66 2.94 -15.92 1.53
CA GLU A 66 4.17 -16.72 1.60
C GLU A 66 5.32 -16.07 0.84
N PHE A 67 5.03 -15.39 -0.27
CA PHE A 67 6.04 -14.63 -1.00
C PHE A 67 6.53 -13.43 -0.17
N TRP A 68 5.60 -12.71 0.48
CA TRP A 68 5.97 -11.55 1.30
C TRP A 68 6.86 -11.93 2.50
N ARG A 69 6.68 -13.12 3.08
CA ARG A 69 7.58 -13.63 4.12
C ARG A 69 9.00 -13.83 3.61
N VAL A 70 9.13 -14.45 2.45
CA VAL A 70 10.45 -14.65 1.81
C VAL A 70 11.05 -13.32 1.37
N PHE A 71 10.25 -12.45 0.77
CA PHE A 71 10.65 -11.09 0.38
C PHE A 71 11.21 -10.31 1.59
N ARG A 72 10.47 -10.30 2.70
CA ARG A 72 10.93 -9.64 3.93
C ARG A 72 12.27 -10.21 4.42
N GLN A 73 12.42 -11.52 4.46
CA GLN A 73 13.67 -12.15 4.88
C GLN A 73 14.87 -11.69 4.02
N GLU A 74 14.69 -11.63 2.70
CA GLU A 74 15.74 -11.13 1.79
C GLU A 74 16.04 -9.65 2.00
N VAL A 75 15.03 -8.80 2.10
CA VAL A 75 15.20 -7.36 2.33
C VAL A 75 15.91 -7.11 3.66
N LYS A 76 15.42 -7.70 4.76
CA LYS A 76 15.98 -7.48 6.10
C LYS A 76 17.37 -8.11 6.29
N LYS A 77 17.74 -9.10 5.50
CA LYS A 77 19.10 -9.64 5.44
C LYS A 77 20.07 -8.66 4.80
N LEU A 78 19.62 -7.90 3.79
CA LEU A 78 20.43 -6.90 3.10
C LEU A 78 20.54 -5.60 3.91
N ASP A 79 19.42 -5.15 4.46
CA ASP A 79 19.34 -4.02 5.37
C ASP A 79 18.22 -4.24 6.41
N PRO A 80 18.58 -4.51 7.68
CA PRO A 80 17.59 -4.70 8.75
C PRO A 80 16.68 -3.48 8.99
N GLN A 81 17.10 -2.27 8.60
CA GLN A 81 16.35 -1.05 8.76
C GLN A 81 15.48 -0.70 7.54
N ALA A 82 15.67 -1.39 6.41
CA ALA A 82 14.88 -1.12 5.22
C ALA A 82 13.37 -1.23 5.49
N TRP A 83 12.62 -0.22 5.09
CA TRP A 83 11.20 -0.10 5.35
C TRP A 83 10.37 -0.74 4.24
N ILE A 84 9.45 -1.64 4.59
CA ILE A 84 8.59 -2.37 3.66
C ILE A 84 7.15 -1.88 3.83
N VAL A 85 6.62 -1.20 2.81
CA VAL A 85 5.27 -0.63 2.80
C VAL A 85 4.43 -1.31 1.74
N GLY A 86 3.35 -1.99 2.14
CA GLY A 86 2.39 -2.58 1.20
C GLY A 86 1.31 -1.58 0.79
N GLU A 87 1.00 -1.54 -0.50
CA GLU A 87 -0.22 -0.88 -0.94
C GLU A 87 -1.41 -1.80 -0.73
N VAL A 88 -2.34 -1.33 0.07
CA VAL A 88 -3.67 -1.90 0.26
C VAL A 88 -4.63 -0.77 0.62
N TRP A 89 -5.82 -0.75 0.01
CA TRP A 89 -6.75 0.37 0.13
C TRP A 89 -7.67 0.29 1.35
N TYR A 90 -7.55 -0.77 2.11
CA TYR A 90 -8.35 -1.06 3.30
C TYR A 90 -7.44 -1.47 4.47
N ASN A 91 -7.99 -2.07 5.51
CA ASN A 91 -7.23 -2.51 6.68
C ASN A 91 -6.12 -3.51 6.31
N GLY A 92 -4.86 -3.10 6.43
CA GLY A 92 -3.67 -3.89 6.14
C GLY A 92 -3.25 -4.87 7.24
N ALA A 93 -3.96 -4.94 8.37
CA ALA A 93 -3.57 -5.76 9.53
C ALA A 93 -3.18 -7.22 9.20
N PRO A 94 -3.81 -7.92 8.24
CA PRO A 94 -3.42 -9.29 7.90
C PRO A 94 -1.96 -9.47 7.48
N TRP A 95 -1.32 -8.42 6.96
CA TRP A 95 0.08 -8.44 6.50
C TRP A 95 1.06 -7.80 7.49
N LEU A 96 0.57 -7.28 8.62
CA LEU A 96 1.32 -6.46 9.57
C LEU A 96 1.63 -7.20 10.88
N GLY A 97 1.66 -8.52 10.84
CA GLY A 97 1.99 -9.39 11.97
C GLY A 97 3.49 -9.45 12.31
N GLY A 98 4.34 -8.74 11.57
CA GLY A 98 5.79 -8.67 11.79
C GLY A 98 6.63 -9.59 10.90
N ASP A 99 5.99 -10.43 10.10
CA ASP A 99 6.62 -11.41 9.20
C ASP A 99 6.52 -11.06 7.71
N GLN A 100 5.83 -9.98 7.35
CA GLN A 100 5.60 -9.55 5.97
C GLN A 100 5.97 -8.07 5.77
N TRP A 101 5.05 -7.14 5.95
CA TRP A 101 5.30 -5.70 5.80
C TRP A 101 5.57 -5.03 7.15
N ASP A 102 6.25 -3.87 7.11
CA ASP A 102 6.42 -3.01 8.28
C ASP A 102 5.25 -2.03 8.42
N ALA A 103 4.63 -1.67 7.29
CA ALA A 103 3.55 -0.71 7.20
C ALA A 103 2.66 -0.96 5.98
N SER A 104 1.51 -0.31 5.94
CA SER A 104 0.70 -0.13 4.73
C SER A 104 0.55 1.34 4.38
N MET A 105 0.22 1.64 3.12
CA MET A 105 -0.31 2.94 2.73
C MET A 105 -1.66 3.12 3.45
N ASN A 106 -1.73 4.12 4.34
CA ASN A 106 -2.86 4.27 5.27
C ASN A 106 -4.05 4.98 4.60
N TYR A 107 -4.63 4.35 3.57
CA TYR A 107 -5.85 4.84 2.93
C TYR A 107 -7.03 4.99 3.90
N PRO A 108 -7.21 4.12 4.92
CA PRO A 108 -8.23 4.36 5.95
C PRO A 108 -8.07 5.70 6.69
N PHE A 109 -6.83 6.15 6.95
CA PHE A 109 -6.59 7.49 7.51
C PHE A 109 -7.01 8.59 6.53
N ARG A 110 -6.63 8.45 5.25
CA ARG A 110 -7.03 9.36 4.18
C ARG A 110 -8.55 9.49 4.09
N ASP A 111 -9.26 8.36 4.12
CA ASP A 111 -10.73 8.36 4.04
C ASP A 111 -11.36 9.19 5.16
N GLN A 112 -10.89 9.04 6.40
CA GLN A 112 -11.37 9.86 7.51
C GLN A 112 -11.09 11.35 7.31
N ALA A 113 -9.86 11.70 6.88
CA ALA A 113 -9.49 13.08 6.64
C ALA A 113 -10.31 13.74 5.51
N VAL A 114 -10.52 13.03 4.42
CA VAL A 114 -11.33 13.49 3.28
C VAL A 114 -12.78 13.71 3.71
N ARG A 115 -13.40 12.71 4.32
CA ARG A 115 -14.81 12.77 4.72
C ARG A 115 -15.11 13.85 5.74
N PHE A 116 -14.18 14.14 6.64
CA PHE A 116 -14.38 15.16 7.68
C PHE A 116 -13.97 16.55 7.21
N ILE A 117 -12.75 16.70 6.65
CA ILE A 117 -12.16 18.01 6.40
C ILE A 117 -12.57 18.54 5.01
N ALA A 118 -12.51 17.71 3.96
CA ALA A 118 -12.77 18.17 2.60
C ALA A 118 -14.27 18.16 2.24
N GLU A 119 -15.01 17.16 2.71
CA GLU A 119 -16.37 16.88 2.23
C GLU A 119 -17.46 17.18 3.26
N ASP A 120 -17.11 17.42 4.52
CA ASP A 120 -18.05 17.67 5.64
C ASP A 120 -19.16 16.60 5.75
N ARG A 121 -18.81 15.33 5.51
CA ARG A 121 -19.76 14.20 5.49
C ARG A 121 -19.96 13.51 6.82
N ILE A 122 -19.08 13.77 7.78
CA ILE A 122 -19.10 13.12 9.10
C ILE A 122 -18.89 14.14 10.21
N THR A 123 -19.49 13.89 11.37
CA THR A 123 -19.30 14.73 12.56
C THR A 123 -17.91 14.55 13.17
N ALA A 124 -17.47 15.50 13.99
CA ALA A 124 -16.19 15.40 14.73
C ALA A 124 -16.10 14.12 15.59
N THR A 125 -17.21 13.69 16.19
CA THR A 125 -17.26 12.43 16.96
C THR A 125 -17.07 11.21 16.08
N GLN A 126 -17.71 11.18 14.92
CA GLN A 126 -17.53 10.08 13.94
C GLN A 126 -16.11 10.06 13.40
N PHE A 127 -15.54 11.23 13.11
CA PHE A 127 -14.15 11.37 12.66
C PHE A 127 -13.17 10.82 13.71
N LEU A 128 -13.29 11.25 14.96
CA LEU A 128 -12.43 10.77 16.05
C LEU A 128 -12.56 9.25 16.24
N ASN A 129 -13.78 8.73 16.24
CA ASN A 129 -14.01 7.29 16.37
C ASN A 129 -13.40 6.52 15.19
N GLY A 130 -13.53 7.04 13.97
CA GLY A 130 -12.92 6.47 12.78
C GLY A 130 -11.39 6.42 12.85
N LEU A 131 -10.75 7.53 13.24
CA LEU A 131 -9.30 7.58 13.44
C LEU A 131 -8.83 6.61 14.53
N MET A 132 -9.55 6.54 15.66
CA MET A 132 -9.23 5.59 16.72
C MET A 132 -9.41 4.14 16.29
N GLN A 133 -10.38 3.85 15.43
CA GLN A 133 -10.52 2.53 14.84
C GLN A 133 -9.33 2.19 13.93
N VAL A 134 -8.92 3.11 13.05
CA VAL A 134 -7.72 2.94 12.19
C VAL A 134 -6.47 2.70 13.05
N TYR A 135 -6.29 3.47 14.11
CA TYR A 135 -5.16 3.28 15.03
C TYR A 135 -5.16 1.88 15.68
N ARG A 136 -6.33 1.33 16.01
CA ARG A 136 -6.50 0.03 16.67
C ARG A 136 -6.42 -1.18 15.73
N PHE A 137 -6.33 -0.97 14.41
CA PHE A 137 -6.19 -2.08 13.45
C PHE A 137 -4.89 -2.86 13.64
N THR A 138 -3.87 -2.22 14.17
CA THR A 138 -2.54 -2.79 14.31
C THR A 138 -1.96 -2.52 15.70
N ALA A 139 -0.90 -3.25 16.04
CA ALA A 139 -0.17 -2.99 17.29
C ALA A 139 0.45 -1.57 17.28
N PRO A 140 0.60 -0.91 18.44
CA PRO A 140 1.07 0.48 18.52
C PRO A 140 2.40 0.74 17.80
N GLN A 141 3.34 -0.21 17.83
CA GLN A 141 4.62 -0.11 17.14
C GLN A 141 4.44 -0.10 15.61
N VAL A 142 3.45 -0.82 15.08
CA VAL A 142 3.12 -0.86 13.65
C VAL A 142 2.38 0.42 13.25
N SER A 143 1.46 0.91 14.10
CA SER A 143 0.73 2.16 13.85
C SER A 143 1.67 3.35 13.66
N ARG A 144 2.82 3.37 14.37
CA ARG A 144 3.86 4.41 14.21
C ARG A 144 4.56 4.40 12.86
N ASN A 145 4.49 3.27 12.15
CA ASN A 145 5.13 3.10 10.85
C ASN A 145 4.16 3.23 9.66
N GLN A 146 2.84 3.37 9.92
CA GLN A 146 1.87 3.50 8.83
C GLN A 146 2.15 4.73 7.97
N LEU A 147 2.11 4.58 6.63
CA LEU A 147 2.32 5.67 5.70
C LEU A 147 1.04 6.49 5.57
N ASN A 148 0.93 7.57 6.35
CA ASN A 148 -0.22 8.48 6.29
C ASN A 148 -0.15 9.36 5.05
N LEU A 149 -1.18 9.32 4.22
CA LEU A 149 -1.29 10.09 2.98
C LEU A 149 -2.63 10.83 2.94
N LEU A 150 -2.65 11.96 2.26
CA LEU A 150 -3.89 12.70 1.93
C LEU A 150 -4.31 12.46 0.48
N SER A 151 -3.34 12.14 -0.38
CA SER A 151 -3.56 11.76 -1.78
C SER A 151 -2.39 10.94 -2.30
N SER A 152 -2.59 10.24 -3.42
CA SER A 152 -1.55 9.54 -4.17
C SER A 152 -1.74 9.79 -5.66
N HIS A 153 -0.90 9.17 -6.51
CA HIS A 153 -1.08 9.20 -7.97
C HIS A 153 -2.36 8.47 -8.45
N ASP A 154 -2.95 7.61 -7.59
CA ASP A 154 -4.17 6.84 -7.86
C ASP A 154 -5.44 7.51 -7.33
N THR A 155 -5.32 8.66 -6.67
CA THR A 155 -6.44 9.35 -6.06
C THR A 155 -6.50 10.80 -6.46
N GLU A 156 -7.68 11.41 -6.35
CA GLU A 156 -7.80 12.85 -6.48
C GLU A 156 -6.96 13.57 -5.43
N ARG A 157 -6.37 14.70 -5.82
CA ARG A 157 -5.63 15.55 -4.90
C ARG A 157 -6.54 16.11 -3.82
N PHE A 158 -6.06 16.13 -2.58
CA PHE A 158 -6.86 16.61 -1.45
C PHE A 158 -7.38 18.04 -1.67
N LEU A 159 -6.53 18.93 -2.20
CA LEU A 159 -6.94 20.31 -2.50
C LEU A 159 -8.09 20.36 -3.51
N HIS A 160 -8.14 19.44 -4.48
CA HIS A 160 -9.27 19.34 -5.42
C HIS A 160 -10.56 18.94 -4.69
N LEU A 161 -10.49 17.93 -3.83
CA LEU A 161 -11.64 17.51 -2.99
C LEU A 161 -12.11 18.62 -2.06
N ALA A 162 -11.18 19.42 -1.53
CA ALA A 162 -11.44 20.61 -0.73
C ALA A 162 -11.85 21.85 -1.59
N LYS A 163 -12.18 21.66 -2.88
CA LYS A 163 -12.63 22.70 -3.80
C LYS A 163 -11.69 23.92 -3.89
N GLY A 164 -10.41 23.69 -3.74
CA GLY A 164 -9.38 24.73 -3.78
C GLY A 164 -9.19 25.50 -2.46
N ASP A 165 -9.86 25.13 -1.38
CA ASP A 165 -9.69 25.78 -0.08
C ASP A 165 -8.35 25.39 0.55
N THR A 166 -7.40 26.33 0.51
CA THR A 166 -6.06 26.15 1.06
C THR A 166 -6.04 26.04 2.60
N LYS A 167 -7.06 26.57 3.28
CA LYS A 167 -7.16 26.46 4.76
C LYS A 167 -7.53 25.02 5.15
N LEU A 168 -8.44 24.38 4.41
CA LEU A 168 -8.76 22.97 4.61
C LEU A 168 -7.56 22.08 4.28
N GLN A 169 -6.80 22.42 3.22
CA GLN A 169 -5.55 21.71 2.89
C GLN A 169 -4.53 21.85 4.02
N ALA A 170 -4.35 23.04 4.58
CA ALA A 170 -3.43 23.26 5.70
C ALA A 170 -3.87 22.51 6.98
N LEU A 171 -5.18 22.48 7.27
CA LEU A 171 -5.73 21.71 8.37
C LEU A 171 -5.46 20.20 8.22
N ALA A 172 -5.70 19.67 7.01
CA ALA A 172 -5.43 18.26 6.72
C ALA A 172 -3.93 17.92 6.81
N ALA A 173 -3.06 18.81 6.32
CA ALA A 173 -1.62 18.66 6.46
C ALA A 173 -1.18 18.70 7.93
N THR A 174 -1.77 19.58 8.75
CA THR A 174 -1.52 19.62 10.19
C THR A 174 -1.91 18.30 10.84
N LEU A 175 -3.10 17.77 10.53
CA LEU A 175 -3.53 16.47 11.02
C LEU A 175 -2.53 15.37 10.61
N GLN A 176 -2.15 15.32 9.32
CA GLN A 176 -1.23 14.32 8.79
C GLN A 176 0.14 14.34 9.49
N MET A 177 0.67 15.54 9.77
CA MET A 177 1.97 15.72 10.41
C MET A 177 1.97 15.47 11.92
N THR A 178 0.81 15.57 12.57
CA THR A 178 0.67 15.42 14.02
C THR A 178 0.04 14.09 14.42
N TRP A 179 -0.58 13.38 13.51
CA TRP A 179 -1.12 12.04 13.78
C TRP A 179 -0.01 11.00 13.81
N VAL A 180 -0.25 9.91 14.58
CA VAL A 180 0.67 8.77 14.66
C VAL A 180 0.87 8.12 13.29
N GLY A 181 2.12 7.92 12.89
CA GLY A 181 2.54 7.35 11.60
C GLY A 181 3.58 8.21 10.91
N ALA A 182 3.99 7.80 9.71
CA ALA A 182 4.90 8.52 8.83
C ALA A 182 4.10 9.34 7.81
N PRO A 183 4.19 10.66 7.78
CA PRO A 183 3.49 11.48 6.79
C PRO A 183 4.13 11.34 5.40
N SER A 184 3.30 11.26 4.36
CA SER A 184 3.71 11.24 2.95
C SER A 184 3.14 12.45 2.22
N ILE A 185 4.00 13.19 1.54
CA ILE A 185 3.65 14.38 0.75
C ILE A 185 3.84 14.07 -0.73
#